data_aacae62be6a6951175a4c24f43c50d02
#
_entry.id   aacae62be6a6951175a4c24f43c50d02
#
_cell.length_a   1.000
_cell.length_b   1.000
_cell.length_c   1.000
_cell.angle_alpha   90.00
_cell.angle_beta   90.00
_cell.angle_gamma   90.00
#
_symmetry.space_group_name_H-M   'P 1'
#
loop_
_entity.id
_entity.type
_entity.pdbx_description
1 polymer ?
#
loop_
_entity_poly.entity_id
_entity_poly.type
_entity_poly.pdbx_seq_one_letter_code
_entity_poly.pdbx_strand_id
1 'polypeptide(L)'
;MNSKEKKQQLGILLTTSPESENTFTVIKLAEAAISSGKDVQIFLMCDGVYNINNKDFISLLDKGASIILCAHNASDRSVEKREGINFGSQYDHAYIVNESDRFLSFT
;
A
#
# COMPACT_ATOMS: atom_id res chain seq x y z
N MET A 1 7.99 24.29 -16.58
CA MET A 1 7.86 23.70 -16.44
C MET A 1 7.51 23.18 -16.40
N ASN A 2 7.53 22.90 -16.28
CA ASN A 2 7.22 22.17 -16.27
C ASN A 2 6.82 21.59 -15.59
N SER A 3 6.47 22.34 -15.11
CA SER A 3 5.89 21.71 -14.62
C SER A 3 5.45 20.58 -14.69
N LYS A 4 5.77 20.26 -15.09
CA LYS A 4 5.69 19.00 -15.26
C LYS A 4 6.49 18.27 -14.40
N GLU A 5 6.69 18.67 -13.26
CA GLU A 5 7.36 17.90 -12.32
C GLU A 5 6.55 16.77 -11.91
N LYS A 6 7.11 15.56 -11.92
CA LYS A 6 6.44 14.41 -11.39
C LYS A 6 6.25 14.60 -9.91
N LYS A 7 5.11 14.16 -9.38
CA LYS A 7 4.94 14.07 -7.97
C LYS A 7 5.93 13.08 -7.39
N GLN A 8 6.37 13.34 -6.17
CA GLN A 8 7.18 12.38 -5.47
C GLN A 8 6.30 11.21 -5.04
N GLN A 9 6.86 10.02 -5.03
CA GLN A 9 6.13 8.82 -4.67
C GLN A 9 6.71 8.19 -3.41
N LEU A 10 5.83 7.88 -2.48
CA LEU A 10 6.16 7.12 -1.28
C LEU A 10 5.68 5.70 -1.48
N GLY A 11 6.60 4.73 -1.39
CA GLY A 11 6.26 3.33 -1.43
C GLY A 11 6.29 2.75 -0.03
N ILE A 12 5.33 1.87 0.28
CA ILE A 12 5.24 1.26 1.60
C ILE A 12 5.02 -0.23 1.45
N LEU A 13 5.78 -1.03 2.21
CA LEU A 13 5.55 -2.45 2.34
C LEU A 13 4.97 -2.71 3.72
N LEU A 14 3.88 -3.46 3.79
CA LEU A 14 3.27 -3.84 5.06
C LEU A 14 3.04 -5.34 5.06
N THR A 15 3.67 -6.04 6.02
CA THR A 15 3.59 -7.50 6.08
C THR A 15 2.87 -8.03 7.30
N THR A 16 2.39 -7.15 8.19
CA THR A 16 1.73 -7.57 9.42
C THR A 16 0.23 -7.35 9.34
N SER A 17 -0.50 -8.15 10.10
CA SER A 17 -1.96 -8.12 10.08
C SER A 17 -2.50 -6.89 10.81
N PRO A 18 -3.82 -6.63 10.67
CA PRO A 18 -4.40 -5.39 11.24
C PRO A 18 -4.28 -5.25 12.75
N GLU A 19 -3.98 -6.34 13.46
CA GLU A 19 -3.81 -6.25 14.91
C GLU A 19 -2.52 -5.53 15.30
N SER A 20 -1.59 -5.43 14.36
CA SER A 20 -0.32 -4.77 14.63
C SER A 20 -0.47 -3.26 14.58
N GLU A 21 0.29 -2.57 15.42
CA GLU A 21 0.33 -1.11 15.39
C GLU A 21 0.81 -0.59 14.05
N ASN A 22 1.50 -1.43 13.28
CA ASN A 22 1.99 -1.03 11.96
C ASN A 22 0.88 -0.53 11.06
N THR A 23 -0.30 -1.17 11.14
CA THR A 23 -1.43 -0.74 10.30
C THR A 23 -1.80 0.71 10.58
N PHE A 24 -1.90 1.07 11.87
CA PHE A 24 -2.24 2.43 12.23
C PHE A 24 -1.16 3.40 11.74
N THR A 25 0.10 3.02 11.92
CA THR A 25 1.23 3.85 11.50
C THR A 25 1.20 4.08 9.99
N VAL A 26 0.95 3.01 9.23
CA VAL A 26 0.89 3.11 7.76
C VAL A 26 -0.25 4.02 7.33
N ILE A 27 -1.42 3.88 7.97
CA ILE A 27 -2.56 4.72 7.63
C ILE A 27 -2.21 6.20 7.83
N LYS A 28 -1.65 6.52 9.00
CA LYS A 28 -1.32 7.92 9.29
C LYS A 28 -0.23 8.46 8.38
N LEU A 29 0.75 7.65 8.09
CA LEU A 29 1.84 8.05 7.22
C LEU A 29 1.33 8.29 5.80
N ALA A 30 0.48 7.38 5.31
CA ALA A 30 -0.08 7.53 3.97
C ALA A 30 -0.95 8.79 3.88
N GLU A 31 -1.78 9.03 4.89
CA GLU A 31 -2.62 10.22 4.91
C GLU A 31 -1.78 11.49 4.87
N ALA A 32 -0.71 11.52 5.65
CA ALA A 32 0.16 12.70 5.70
C ALA A 32 0.84 12.93 4.35
N ALA A 33 1.31 11.85 3.73
CA ALA A 33 1.99 11.96 2.43
C ALA A 33 1.03 12.46 1.36
N ILE A 34 -0.20 11.93 1.34
CA ILE A 34 -1.20 12.35 0.37
C ILE A 34 -1.54 13.82 0.58
N SER A 35 -1.70 14.24 1.84
CA SER A 35 -1.98 15.64 2.15
C SER A 35 -0.86 16.56 1.70
N SER A 36 0.35 16.04 1.63
CA SER A 36 1.51 16.81 1.16
C SER A 36 1.67 16.77 -0.35
N GLY A 37 0.73 16.16 -1.06
CA GLY A 37 0.74 16.13 -2.51
C GLY A 37 1.57 15.01 -3.11
N LYS A 38 1.89 13.98 -2.34
CA LYS A 38 2.68 12.87 -2.84
C LYS A 38 1.78 11.72 -3.27
N ASP A 39 2.29 10.93 -4.20
CA ASP A 39 1.65 9.66 -4.56
C ASP A 39 2.04 8.63 -3.53
N VAL A 40 1.10 7.74 -3.18
CA VAL A 40 1.37 6.68 -2.22
C VAL A 40 1.01 5.34 -2.83
N GLN A 41 1.97 4.41 -2.80
CA GLN A 41 1.78 3.05 -3.30
C GLN A 41 2.06 2.10 -2.14
N ILE A 42 1.10 1.26 -1.80
CA ILE A 42 1.26 0.33 -0.69
C ILE A 42 1.20 -1.09 -1.22
N PHE A 43 2.21 -1.89 -0.86
CA PHE A 43 2.22 -3.30 -1.21
C PHE A 43 2.03 -4.13 0.03
N LEU A 44 1.08 -5.06 -0.02
CA LEU A 44 0.78 -5.95 1.09
C LEU A 44 1.23 -7.37 0.75
N MET A 45 1.93 -8.01 1.67
CA MET A 45 2.26 -9.41 1.50
C MET A 45 2.26 -10.09 2.85
N CYS A 46 2.38 -11.41 2.85
CA CYS A 46 2.26 -12.22 4.07
C CYS A 46 0.95 -11.86 4.76
N ASP A 47 0.96 -11.73 6.09
CA ASP A 47 -0.26 -11.39 6.83
C ASP A 47 -0.75 -9.98 6.56
N GLY A 48 0.08 -9.16 5.91
CA GLY A 48 -0.34 -7.82 5.55
C GLY A 48 -1.55 -7.79 4.64
N VAL A 49 -1.79 -8.90 3.88
CA VAL A 49 -2.93 -8.94 2.96
C VAL A 49 -4.27 -8.86 3.71
N TYR A 50 -4.30 -9.22 5.00
CA TYR A 50 -5.54 -9.12 5.77
C TYR A 50 -5.99 -7.68 5.98
N ASN A 51 -5.11 -6.71 5.75
CA ASN A 51 -5.47 -5.31 5.95
C ASN A 51 -6.56 -4.83 5.01
N ILE A 52 -6.80 -5.52 3.90
CA ILE A 52 -7.87 -5.09 3.01
C ILE A 52 -9.25 -5.33 3.60
N ASN A 53 -9.32 -6.06 4.71
CA ASN A 53 -10.58 -6.23 5.43
C ASN A 53 -10.74 -5.20 6.54
N ASN A 54 -9.78 -4.32 6.71
CA ASN A 54 -9.82 -3.27 7.72
C ASN A 54 -10.39 -2.01 7.09
N LYS A 55 -11.49 -1.52 7.64
CA LYS A 55 -12.23 -0.42 7.06
C LYS A 55 -11.40 0.86 6.97
N ASP A 56 -10.66 1.15 8.03
CA ASP A 56 -9.85 2.36 8.05
C ASP A 56 -8.73 2.30 7.02
N PHE A 57 -8.15 1.12 6.85
CA PHE A 57 -7.09 0.96 5.88
C PHE A 57 -7.61 1.15 4.46
N ILE A 58 -8.75 0.53 4.17
CA ILE A 58 -9.35 0.63 2.84
C ILE A 58 -9.75 2.06 2.49
N SER A 59 -10.07 2.87 3.50
CA SER A 59 -10.44 4.25 3.25
C SER A 59 -9.32 5.03 2.56
N LEU A 60 -8.09 4.52 2.62
CA LEU A 60 -6.98 5.17 1.93
C LEU A 60 -7.18 5.21 0.42
N LEU A 61 -7.95 4.26 -0.13
CA LEU A 61 -8.25 4.26 -1.57
C LEU A 61 -8.98 5.54 -1.96
N ASP A 62 -9.95 5.94 -1.14
CA ASP A 62 -10.72 7.15 -1.42
C ASP A 62 -9.87 8.40 -1.28
N LYS A 63 -8.78 8.30 -0.57
CA LYS A 63 -7.89 9.44 -0.36
C LYS A 63 -6.80 9.52 -1.41
N GLY A 64 -6.72 8.52 -2.28
CA GLY A 64 -5.79 8.56 -3.40
C GLY A 64 -4.65 7.56 -3.36
N ALA A 65 -4.58 6.72 -2.33
CA ALA A 65 -3.52 5.70 -2.30
C ALA A 65 -3.84 4.57 -3.25
N SER A 66 -2.78 3.94 -3.78
CA SER A 66 -2.92 2.70 -4.54
C SER A 66 -2.50 1.56 -3.64
N ILE A 67 -3.30 0.50 -3.62
CA ILE A 67 -3.03 -0.68 -2.81
C ILE A 67 -2.92 -1.89 -3.72
N ILE A 68 -1.77 -2.54 -3.67
CA ILE A 68 -1.49 -3.75 -4.43
C ILE A 68 -1.12 -4.83 -3.43
N LEU A 69 -1.54 -6.06 -3.66
CA LEU A 69 -1.15 -7.13 -2.76
C LEU A 69 -0.67 -8.33 -3.54
N CYS A 70 0.02 -9.22 -2.83
CA CYS A 70 0.49 -10.47 -3.40
C CYS A 70 -0.70 -11.43 -3.50
N ALA A 71 -1.13 -11.73 -4.72
CA ALA A 71 -2.28 -12.60 -4.93
C ALA A 71 -2.05 -13.99 -4.35
N HIS A 72 -0.80 -14.47 -4.41
CA HIS A 72 -0.47 -15.78 -3.87
C HIS A 72 -0.68 -15.82 -2.35
N ASN A 73 -0.18 -14.79 -1.65
CA ASN A 73 -0.34 -14.73 -0.20
C ASN A 73 -1.81 -14.57 0.18
N ALA A 74 -2.57 -13.82 -0.63
CA ALA A 74 -4.01 -13.66 -0.37
C ALA A 74 -4.72 -14.99 -0.55
N SER A 75 -4.38 -15.74 -1.58
CA SER A 75 -4.98 -17.06 -1.83
C SER A 75 -4.70 -18.02 -0.68
N ASP A 76 -3.46 -18.03 -0.20
CA ASP A 76 -3.08 -18.91 0.91
C ASP A 76 -3.89 -18.60 2.17
N ARG A 77 -4.40 -17.38 2.30
CA ARG A 77 -5.09 -16.93 3.50
C ARG A 77 -6.58 -16.72 3.28
N SER A 78 -7.07 -17.17 2.12
CA SER A 78 -8.49 -17.05 1.77
C SER A 78 -8.98 -15.60 1.79
N VAL A 79 -8.11 -14.67 1.45
CA VAL A 79 -8.49 -13.26 1.33
C VAL A 79 -9.02 -13.06 -0.07
N GLU A 80 -10.28 -12.63 -0.17
CA GLU A 80 -10.97 -12.55 -1.45
C GLU A 80 -10.77 -11.21 -2.14
N LYS A 81 -10.94 -11.23 -3.44
CA LYS A 81 -10.80 -10.02 -4.23
C LYS A 81 -11.74 -8.93 -3.74
N ARG A 82 -11.25 -7.71 -3.87
CA ARG A 82 -12.00 -6.54 -3.44
C ARG A 82 -11.79 -5.43 -4.44
N GLU A 83 -12.86 -4.74 -4.77
CA GLU A 83 -12.80 -3.66 -5.75
C GLU A 83 -11.81 -2.60 -5.29
N GLY A 84 -11.02 -2.09 -6.23
CA GLY A 84 -10.06 -1.05 -5.94
C GLY A 84 -8.69 -1.58 -5.52
N ILE A 85 -8.57 -2.88 -5.24
CA ILE A 85 -7.31 -3.49 -4.84
C ILE A 85 -6.75 -4.28 -6.00
N ASN A 86 -5.49 -4.06 -6.32
CA ASN A 86 -4.82 -4.79 -7.38
C ASN A 86 -4.19 -6.05 -6.81
N PHE A 87 -4.69 -7.21 -7.21
CA PHE A 87 -4.14 -8.50 -6.79
C PHE A 87 -3.01 -8.85 -7.74
N GLY A 88 -1.80 -8.51 -7.35
CA GLY A 88 -0.62 -8.62 -8.18
C GLY A 88 0.39 -9.63 -7.68
N SER A 89 1.65 -9.34 -7.92
CA SER A 89 2.74 -10.27 -7.64
C SER A 89 3.94 -9.54 -7.07
N GLN A 90 4.98 -10.33 -6.74
CA GLN A 90 6.23 -9.74 -6.26
C GLN A 90 6.88 -8.85 -7.33
N TYR A 91 6.50 -9.02 -8.59
CA TYR A 91 6.95 -8.13 -9.63
C TYR A 91 6.47 -6.71 -9.34
N ASP A 92 5.22 -6.58 -8.90
CA ASP A 92 4.67 -5.27 -8.56
C ASP A 92 5.40 -4.67 -7.38
N HIS A 93 5.79 -5.51 -6.40
CA HIS A 93 6.57 -5.04 -5.26
C HIS A 93 7.89 -4.46 -5.74
N ALA A 94 8.60 -5.19 -6.59
CA ALA A 94 9.88 -4.72 -7.10
C ALA A 94 9.72 -3.41 -7.88
N TYR A 95 8.64 -3.31 -8.65
CA TYR A 95 8.36 -2.09 -9.42
C TYR A 95 8.15 -0.90 -8.49
N ILE A 96 7.38 -1.09 -7.42
CA ILE A 96 7.12 -0.01 -6.46
C ILE A 96 8.42 0.44 -5.80
N VAL A 97 9.27 -0.52 -5.40
CA VAL A 97 10.54 -0.19 -4.79
C VAL A 97 11.38 0.66 -5.74
N ASN A 98 11.41 0.24 -7.00
CA ASN A 98 12.24 0.91 -7.99
C ASN A 98 11.73 2.31 -8.33
N GLU A 99 10.43 2.50 -8.35
CA GLU A 99 9.83 3.77 -8.79
C GLU A 99 9.63 4.77 -7.65
N SER A 100 9.77 4.34 -6.40
CA SER A 100 9.50 5.22 -5.28
C SER A 100 10.71 6.09 -4.94
N ASP A 101 10.43 7.35 -4.59
CA ASP A 101 11.47 8.26 -4.13
C ASP A 101 11.91 7.90 -2.71
N ARG A 102 10.98 7.40 -1.91
CA ARG A 102 11.25 6.86 -0.59
C ARG A 102 10.48 5.57 -0.45
N PHE A 103 11.06 4.60 0.21
CA PHE A 103 10.40 3.32 0.41
C PHE A 103 10.57 2.89 1.86
N LEU A 104 9.47 2.55 2.52
CA LEU A 104 9.48 2.16 3.92
C LEU A 104 8.86 0.78 4.08
N SER A 105 9.45 -0.05 4.94
CA SER A 105 8.94 -1.39 5.19
C SER A 105 8.49 -1.49 6.65
N PHE A 106 7.30 -2.06 6.82
CA PHE A 106 6.73 -2.32 8.13
C PHE A 106 6.48 -3.81 8.25
N THR A 107 7.31 -4.47 9.03
CA THR A 107 7.27 -5.93 9.15
C THR A 107 7.20 -6.38 10.59
#